data_9e215cf525c81bd52d718a8b95ecd9b1
#
_entry.id   9e215cf525c81bd52d718a8b95ecd9b1
#
_cell.length_a   1.000
_cell.length_b   1.000
_cell.length_c   1.000
_cell.angle_alpha   90.00
_cell.angle_beta   90.00
_cell.angle_gamma   90.00
#
_symmetry.space_group_name_H-M   'P 1'
#
loop_
_entity.id
_entity.type
_entity.pdbx_description
1 polymer ?
#
loop_
_entity_poly.entity_id
_entity_poly.type
_entity_poly.pdbx_seq_one_letter_code
_entity_poly.pdbx_strand_id
1 'polypeptide(L)'
;MKSIAVLTSGGDAPGMNAAVRAVVRTACQRGIKVYGVDRGYTGLIKGDVHEMNLRSVSDIITRGGTILYSARCPEFKTEEGIQKAVDTCKRVGIDGMVIIGGDGSFRGARDLSLRGIPCIGLPGTIDNDISCTDYTIGYDTCLNTIVQMVDRIRDTSESHDRCTVVEVMGRGAGYLALESGIAVGATSILVPEVEYDIERDIIARIREFQKTGKRHFIVIVAEGVGGTAEIAKKIEAETGVESRATVLGHVQRGGSPTARDRIMASQMGSRAVDLLTQGIGNRVISIRDNKIVDFDIFEALKMTKTIDMKDYELAHEISI
;
A
#
# COMPACT_ATOMS: atom_id res chain seq x y z
N MET A 1 26.05 -5.37 -16.18
CA MET A 1 25.49 -5.78 -14.87
C MET A 1 25.57 -7.28 -14.74
N LYS A 2 26.23 -7.77 -13.70
CA LYS A 2 26.44 -9.23 -13.47
C LYS A 2 25.50 -9.75 -12.37
N SER A 3 25.13 -8.89 -11.44
CA SER A 3 24.32 -9.26 -10.29
C SER A 3 23.40 -8.13 -9.84
N ILE A 4 22.24 -8.47 -9.32
CA ILE A 4 21.31 -7.54 -8.69
C ILE A 4 20.83 -8.10 -7.35
N ALA A 5 20.35 -7.22 -6.48
CA ALA A 5 19.64 -7.65 -5.29
C ALA A 5 18.19 -7.15 -5.30
N VAL A 6 17.32 -7.85 -4.58
CA VAL A 6 15.94 -7.46 -4.34
C VAL A 6 15.65 -7.49 -2.84
N LEU A 7 14.96 -6.47 -2.35
CA LEU A 7 14.48 -6.40 -0.99
C LEU A 7 13.04 -5.87 -0.92
N THR A 8 12.34 -6.21 0.15
CA THR A 8 11.07 -5.62 0.57
C THR A 8 11.29 -4.82 1.84
N SER A 9 10.71 -3.63 1.92
CA SER A 9 10.94 -2.70 3.03
C SER A 9 9.66 -1.95 3.40
N GLY A 10 9.52 -1.67 4.68
CA GLY A 10 8.33 -0.99 5.22
C GLY A 10 7.23 -1.96 5.64
N GLY A 11 5.96 -1.56 5.47
CA GLY A 11 4.82 -2.45 5.67
C GLY A 11 4.72 -3.45 4.53
N ASP A 12 4.31 -4.67 4.85
CA ASP A 12 4.00 -5.66 3.83
C ASP A 12 2.70 -5.33 3.09
N ALA A 13 2.62 -5.79 1.84
CA ALA A 13 1.44 -5.61 0.99
C ALA A 13 1.26 -6.84 0.09
N PRO A 14 0.01 -7.29 -0.14
CA PRO A 14 -0.28 -8.40 -1.04
C PRO A 14 0.20 -8.07 -2.45
N GLY A 15 1.00 -8.96 -3.05
CA GLY A 15 1.62 -8.73 -4.36
C GLY A 15 3.14 -8.47 -4.30
N MET A 16 3.72 -8.17 -3.14
CA MET A 16 5.17 -8.05 -3.00
C MET A 16 5.90 -9.33 -3.46
N ASN A 17 5.36 -10.50 -3.13
CA ASN A 17 5.91 -11.78 -3.62
C ASN A 17 5.84 -11.92 -5.13
N ALA A 18 4.79 -11.43 -5.77
CA ALA A 18 4.69 -11.43 -7.25
C ALA A 18 5.77 -10.53 -7.87
N ALA A 19 6.05 -9.37 -7.26
CA ALA A 19 7.13 -8.48 -7.69
C ALA A 19 8.51 -9.12 -7.51
N VAL A 20 8.80 -9.70 -6.34
CA VAL A 20 10.05 -10.44 -6.08
C VAL A 20 10.23 -11.57 -7.11
N ARG A 21 9.16 -12.35 -7.35
CA ARG A 21 9.17 -13.41 -8.35
C ARG A 21 9.52 -12.91 -9.75
N ALA A 22 8.93 -11.80 -10.16
CA ALA A 22 9.18 -11.23 -11.48
C ALA A 22 10.63 -10.75 -11.63
N VAL A 23 11.16 -10.06 -10.62
CA VAL A 23 12.56 -9.63 -10.59
C VAL A 23 13.49 -10.84 -10.73
N VAL A 24 13.33 -11.84 -9.89
CA VAL A 24 14.20 -13.02 -9.89
C VAL A 24 14.13 -13.77 -11.23
N ARG A 25 12.92 -14.04 -11.72
CA ARG A 25 12.76 -14.80 -12.96
C ARG A 25 13.29 -14.06 -14.18
N THR A 26 13.01 -12.77 -14.28
CA THR A 26 13.50 -11.94 -15.41
C THR A 26 15.04 -11.86 -15.39
N ALA A 27 15.64 -11.65 -14.23
CA ALA A 27 17.09 -11.58 -14.11
C ALA A 27 17.77 -12.92 -14.40
N CYS A 28 17.28 -14.03 -13.83
CA CYS A 28 17.79 -15.37 -14.13
C CYS A 28 17.72 -15.71 -15.62
N GLN A 29 16.62 -15.36 -16.31
CA GLN A 29 16.48 -15.57 -17.75
C GLN A 29 17.54 -14.82 -18.57
N ARG A 30 18.06 -13.71 -18.05
CA ARG A 30 19.11 -12.89 -18.66
C ARG A 30 20.52 -13.27 -18.21
N GLY A 31 20.66 -14.34 -17.44
CA GLY A 31 21.94 -14.80 -16.90
C GLY A 31 22.52 -13.89 -15.82
N ILE A 32 21.69 -13.08 -15.17
CA ILE A 32 22.08 -12.17 -14.08
C ILE A 32 21.88 -12.90 -12.75
N LYS A 33 22.90 -12.88 -11.89
CA LYS A 33 22.80 -13.35 -10.51
C LYS A 33 21.81 -12.50 -9.72
N VAL A 34 21.00 -13.14 -8.88
CA VAL A 34 20.04 -12.44 -8.02
C VAL A 34 20.28 -12.79 -6.57
N TYR A 35 20.28 -11.78 -5.74
CA TYR A 35 20.34 -11.91 -4.29
C TYR A 35 19.05 -11.40 -3.65
N GLY A 36 18.49 -12.19 -2.73
CA GLY A 36 17.45 -11.73 -1.81
C GLY A 36 18.09 -11.11 -0.57
N VAL A 37 17.55 -10.01 -0.10
CA VAL A 37 17.96 -9.39 1.16
C VAL A 37 16.82 -9.52 2.15
N ASP A 38 17.03 -10.29 3.22
CA ASP A 38 16.02 -10.50 4.23
C ASP A 38 15.85 -9.27 5.14
N ARG A 39 14.60 -8.95 5.52
CA ARG A 39 14.25 -7.83 6.40
C ARG A 39 14.71 -6.46 5.91
N GLY A 40 14.72 -6.27 4.59
CA GLY A 40 14.96 -4.99 3.95
C GLY A 40 16.31 -4.39 4.31
N TYR A 41 16.34 -3.09 4.63
CA TYR A 41 17.59 -2.39 4.95
C TYR A 41 18.28 -2.90 6.22
N THR A 42 17.52 -3.47 7.17
CA THR A 42 18.13 -4.10 8.37
C THR A 42 19.01 -5.28 7.97
N GLY A 43 18.53 -6.14 7.09
CA GLY A 43 19.31 -7.27 6.60
C GLY A 43 20.47 -6.82 5.71
N LEU A 44 20.27 -5.77 4.91
CA LEU A 44 21.36 -5.23 4.08
C LEU A 44 22.53 -4.73 4.94
N ILE A 45 22.26 -4.03 6.06
CA ILE A 45 23.27 -3.61 7.02
C ILE A 45 23.98 -4.80 7.66
N LYS A 46 23.21 -5.83 8.05
CA LYS A 46 23.76 -7.03 8.72
C LYS A 46 24.44 -8.01 7.77
N GLY A 47 24.18 -7.89 6.48
CA GLY A 47 24.68 -8.83 5.47
C GLY A 47 23.82 -10.10 5.35
N ASP A 48 22.56 -10.04 5.76
CA ASP A 48 21.57 -11.13 5.60
C ASP A 48 21.14 -11.22 4.12
N VAL A 49 22.06 -11.67 3.29
CA VAL A 49 21.94 -11.73 1.83
C VAL A 49 22.17 -13.16 1.37
N HIS A 50 21.27 -13.68 0.55
CA HIS A 50 21.35 -15.04 0.01
C HIS A 50 21.09 -15.06 -1.50
N GLU A 51 21.74 -15.97 -2.22
CA GLU A 51 21.51 -16.16 -3.66
C GLU A 51 20.13 -16.75 -3.92
N MET A 52 19.42 -16.21 -4.90
CA MET A 52 18.12 -16.68 -5.34
C MET A 52 18.17 -17.23 -6.75
N ASN A 53 17.32 -18.21 -7.03
CA ASN A 53 17.15 -18.82 -8.34
C ASN A 53 15.67 -19.03 -8.67
N LEU A 54 15.37 -19.65 -9.81
CA LEU A 54 13.98 -19.90 -10.24
C LEU A 54 13.17 -20.71 -9.22
N ARG A 55 13.80 -21.61 -8.45
CA ARG A 55 13.16 -22.43 -7.42
C ARG A 55 12.84 -21.63 -6.17
N SER A 56 13.68 -20.65 -5.82
CA SER A 56 13.46 -19.78 -4.65
C SER A 56 12.15 -19.00 -4.71
N VAL A 57 11.59 -18.83 -5.91
CA VAL A 57 10.36 -18.06 -6.15
C VAL A 57 9.23 -18.91 -6.74
N SER A 58 9.31 -20.24 -6.59
CA SER A 58 8.22 -21.13 -7.00
C SER A 58 7.02 -20.95 -6.08
N ASP A 59 5.81 -20.93 -6.67
CA ASP A 59 4.51 -20.94 -5.98
C ASP A 59 4.26 -19.80 -4.99
N ILE A 60 5.02 -18.69 -5.12
CA ILE A 60 4.86 -17.52 -4.24
C ILE A 60 3.92 -16.44 -4.82
N ILE A 61 3.53 -16.53 -6.10
CA ILE A 61 2.69 -15.49 -6.75
C ILE A 61 1.31 -15.33 -6.09
N THR A 62 0.80 -16.39 -5.46
CA THR A 62 -0.49 -16.41 -4.78
C THR A 62 -0.39 -16.05 -3.30
N ARG A 63 0.81 -15.94 -2.75
CA ARG A 63 1.05 -15.74 -1.33
C ARG A 63 1.04 -14.25 -0.97
N GLY A 64 0.25 -13.89 0.04
CA GLY A 64 0.34 -12.59 0.70
C GLY A 64 1.64 -12.44 1.50
N GLY A 65 1.84 -11.26 2.07
CA GLY A 65 3.07 -10.92 2.77
C GLY A 65 4.29 -10.90 1.85
N THR A 66 5.46 -11.15 2.38
CA THR A 66 6.72 -11.20 1.63
C THR A 66 7.65 -12.31 2.14
N ILE A 67 8.20 -13.11 1.22
CA ILE A 67 9.16 -14.18 1.55
C ILE A 67 10.52 -13.64 2.02
N LEU A 68 10.84 -12.38 1.69
CA LEU A 68 12.05 -11.70 2.11
C LEU A 68 11.90 -11.00 3.47
N TYR A 69 10.74 -11.15 4.09
CA TYR A 69 10.39 -10.43 5.32
C TYR A 69 10.49 -8.91 5.15
N SER A 70 10.12 -8.17 6.17
CA SER A 70 10.22 -6.71 6.18
C SER A 70 10.52 -6.22 7.59
N ALA A 71 11.24 -5.13 7.71
CA ALA A 71 11.50 -4.47 8.98
C ALA A 71 11.65 -2.95 8.80
N ARG A 72 11.29 -2.21 9.84
CA ARG A 72 11.71 -0.81 9.96
C ARG A 72 13.17 -0.76 10.38
N CYS A 73 13.96 0.10 9.72
CA CYS A 73 15.38 0.22 9.98
C CYS A 73 15.76 1.68 10.32
N PRO A 74 15.64 2.10 11.60
CA PRO A 74 16.06 3.44 12.02
C PRO A 74 17.58 3.69 11.77
N GLU A 75 18.41 2.66 11.92
CA GLU A 75 19.85 2.74 11.68
C GLU A 75 20.18 3.18 10.24
N PHE A 76 19.37 2.79 9.26
CA PHE A 76 19.56 3.17 7.86
C PHE A 76 19.34 4.68 7.58
N LYS A 77 18.88 5.46 8.56
CA LYS A 77 18.81 6.92 8.47
C LYS A 77 20.13 7.61 8.84
N THR A 78 21.08 6.86 9.36
CA THR A 78 22.40 7.37 9.74
C THR A 78 23.42 7.13 8.63
N GLU A 79 24.42 8.00 8.52
CA GLU A 79 25.51 7.84 7.56
C GLU A 79 26.25 6.51 7.74
N GLU A 80 26.48 6.11 9.00
CA GLU A 80 27.12 4.83 9.34
C GLU A 80 26.31 3.62 8.85
N GLY A 81 25.00 3.64 9.07
CA GLY A 81 24.12 2.56 8.62
C GLY A 81 24.08 2.45 7.10
N ILE A 82 24.00 3.58 6.39
CA ILE A 82 24.04 3.59 4.93
C ILE A 82 25.38 3.07 4.42
N GLN A 83 26.50 3.47 5.05
CA GLN A 83 27.83 3.01 4.65
C GLN A 83 27.98 1.49 4.84
N LYS A 84 27.51 0.92 5.97
CA LYS A 84 27.50 -0.53 6.19
C LYS A 84 26.73 -1.27 5.08
N ALA A 85 25.60 -0.73 4.66
CA ALA A 85 24.82 -1.30 3.55
C ALA A 85 25.57 -1.26 2.22
N VAL A 86 26.21 -0.15 1.90
CA VAL A 86 27.07 -0.01 0.71
C VAL A 86 28.25 -1.01 0.74
N ASP A 87 28.87 -1.16 1.91
CA ASP A 87 29.98 -2.12 2.08
C ASP A 87 29.52 -3.57 1.88
N THR A 88 28.30 -3.89 2.33
CA THR A 88 27.68 -5.19 2.05
C THR A 88 27.45 -5.37 0.55
N CYS A 89 26.91 -4.37 -0.15
CA CYS A 89 26.75 -4.45 -1.61
C CYS A 89 28.08 -4.71 -2.32
N LYS A 90 29.12 -4.00 -1.94
CA LYS A 90 30.48 -4.17 -2.52
C LYS A 90 31.06 -5.55 -2.22
N ARG A 91 30.95 -6.00 -0.97
CA ARG A 91 31.47 -7.32 -0.51
C ARG A 91 30.80 -8.48 -1.24
N VAL A 92 29.48 -8.41 -1.46
CA VAL A 92 28.71 -9.45 -2.16
C VAL A 92 28.83 -9.31 -3.67
N GLY A 93 29.22 -8.14 -4.17
CA GLY A 93 29.33 -7.83 -5.58
C GLY A 93 27.97 -7.52 -6.22
N ILE A 94 27.12 -6.77 -5.53
CA ILE A 94 25.81 -6.32 -6.03
C ILE A 94 25.99 -5.09 -6.90
N ASP A 95 25.64 -5.19 -8.18
CA ASP A 95 25.78 -4.11 -9.17
C ASP A 95 24.55 -3.17 -9.21
N GLY A 96 23.41 -3.59 -8.69
CA GLY A 96 22.19 -2.80 -8.65
C GLY A 96 21.13 -3.42 -7.76
N MET A 97 20.11 -2.64 -7.37
CA MET A 97 19.10 -3.09 -6.43
C MET A 97 17.66 -2.77 -6.90
N VAL A 98 16.75 -3.70 -6.64
CA VAL A 98 15.30 -3.46 -6.74
C VAL A 98 14.73 -3.39 -5.33
N ILE A 99 14.05 -2.29 -5.02
CA ILE A 99 13.53 -2.00 -3.69
C ILE A 99 12.01 -1.89 -3.77
N ILE A 100 11.31 -2.82 -3.12
CA ILE A 100 9.84 -2.90 -3.11
C ILE A 100 9.35 -2.34 -1.78
N GLY A 101 8.59 -1.26 -1.81
CA GLY A 101 8.07 -0.64 -0.59
C GLY A 101 7.46 0.73 -0.82
N GLY A 102 7.26 1.47 0.27
CA GLY A 102 6.66 2.80 0.25
C GLY A 102 7.69 3.94 0.17
N ASP A 103 7.22 5.16 0.40
CA ASP A 103 8.01 6.40 0.31
C ASP A 103 9.31 6.36 1.13
N GLY A 104 9.25 5.86 2.37
CA GLY A 104 10.44 5.69 3.21
C GLY A 104 11.49 4.76 2.60
N SER A 105 11.06 3.73 1.87
CA SER A 105 11.96 2.79 1.18
C SER A 105 12.62 3.45 -0.03
N PHE A 106 11.92 4.35 -0.71
CA PHE A 106 12.48 5.11 -1.83
C PHE A 106 13.49 6.16 -1.37
N ARG A 107 13.31 6.76 -0.19
CA ARG A 107 14.36 7.63 0.41
C ARG A 107 15.65 6.83 0.65
N GLY A 108 15.52 5.60 1.15
CA GLY A 108 16.66 4.71 1.30
C GLY A 108 17.29 4.30 -0.04
N ALA A 109 16.48 4.04 -1.07
CA ALA A 109 16.96 3.77 -2.42
C ALA A 109 17.75 4.96 -2.99
N ARG A 110 17.25 6.18 -2.80
CA ARG A 110 17.95 7.43 -3.16
C ARG A 110 19.32 7.51 -2.47
N ASP A 111 19.36 7.22 -1.18
CA ASP A 111 20.59 7.34 -0.38
C ASP A 111 21.66 6.32 -0.80
N LEU A 112 21.26 5.10 -1.21
CA LEU A 112 22.15 4.12 -1.86
C LEU A 112 22.60 4.60 -3.24
N SER A 113 21.68 5.18 -4.01
CA SER A 113 21.98 5.68 -5.36
C SER A 113 23.03 6.79 -5.35
N LEU A 114 22.97 7.69 -4.38
CA LEU A 114 23.96 8.73 -4.16
C LEU A 114 25.37 8.17 -3.84
N ARG A 115 25.45 6.90 -3.39
CA ARG A 115 26.70 6.21 -3.07
C ARG A 115 27.13 5.19 -4.14
N GLY A 116 26.53 5.31 -5.32
CA GLY A 116 26.93 4.54 -6.51
C GLY A 116 26.32 3.15 -6.62
N ILE A 117 25.25 2.85 -5.87
CA ILE A 117 24.48 1.62 -6.05
C ILE A 117 23.20 1.95 -6.82
N PRO A 118 23.09 1.64 -8.12
CA PRO A 118 21.89 1.93 -8.91
C PRO A 118 20.66 1.24 -8.32
N CYS A 119 19.59 1.99 -8.02
CA CYS A 119 18.38 1.46 -7.41
C CYS A 119 17.16 1.70 -8.30
N ILE A 120 16.23 0.74 -8.32
CA ILE A 120 14.90 0.90 -8.89
C ILE A 120 13.87 0.64 -7.80
N GLY A 121 13.01 1.62 -7.55
CA GLY A 121 11.89 1.51 -6.61
C GLY A 121 10.63 0.93 -7.26
N LEU A 122 9.94 0.03 -6.56
CA LEU A 122 8.61 -0.47 -6.92
C LEU A 122 7.63 -0.08 -5.81
N PRO A 123 6.52 0.61 -6.11
CA PRO A 123 5.56 1.06 -5.11
C PRO A 123 4.75 -0.12 -4.55
N GLY A 124 5.12 -0.59 -3.37
CA GLY A 124 4.48 -1.68 -2.63
C GLY A 124 3.97 -1.17 -1.27
N THR A 125 2.70 -0.84 -1.21
CA THR A 125 1.96 -0.41 -0.01
C THR A 125 0.47 -0.51 -0.26
N ILE A 126 -0.32 -0.78 0.78
CA ILE A 126 -1.79 -0.75 0.68
C ILE A 126 -2.35 0.67 0.74
N ASP A 127 -1.58 1.65 1.19
CA ASP A 127 -2.07 3.01 1.52
C ASP A 127 -2.33 3.87 0.27
N ASN A 128 -1.79 3.49 -0.89
CA ASN A 128 -1.81 4.22 -2.17
C ASN A 128 -1.34 5.68 -2.05
N ASP A 129 -0.46 5.96 -1.09
CA ASP A 129 0.03 7.30 -0.74
C ASP A 129 1.32 7.72 -1.49
N ILE A 130 1.77 6.92 -2.45
CA ILE A 130 2.95 7.22 -3.27
C ILE A 130 2.58 8.18 -4.40
N SER A 131 3.11 9.40 -4.34
CA SER A 131 2.66 10.50 -5.19
C SER A 131 2.98 10.34 -6.68
N CYS A 132 4.03 9.63 -7.03
CA CYS A 132 4.42 9.44 -8.43
C CYS A 132 3.61 8.38 -9.17
N THR A 133 2.71 7.65 -8.51
CA THR A 133 1.93 6.57 -9.12
C THR A 133 0.44 6.70 -8.82
N ASP A 134 -0.41 6.31 -9.78
CA ASP A 134 -1.85 6.25 -9.57
C ASP A 134 -2.22 5.06 -8.66
N TYR A 135 -1.37 4.03 -8.65
CA TYR A 135 -1.70 2.77 -8.01
C TYR A 135 -0.47 2.08 -7.42
N THR A 136 -0.62 1.51 -6.23
CA THR A 136 0.45 0.77 -5.53
C THR A 136 0.13 -0.71 -5.43
N ILE A 137 1.16 -1.56 -5.46
CA ILE A 137 1.03 -3.02 -5.30
C ILE A 137 0.45 -3.32 -3.92
N GLY A 138 -0.68 -4.00 -3.88
CA GLY A 138 -1.39 -4.39 -2.66
C GLY A 138 -2.65 -3.58 -2.38
N TYR A 139 -2.83 -2.45 -3.04
CA TYR A 139 -3.98 -1.57 -2.85
C TYR A 139 -5.31 -2.24 -3.26
N ASP A 140 -5.38 -2.84 -4.45
CA ASP A 140 -6.58 -3.52 -4.94
C ASP A 140 -7.00 -4.70 -4.05
N THR A 141 -6.04 -5.47 -3.59
CA THR A 141 -6.31 -6.57 -2.65
C THR A 141 -6.86 -6.04 -1.33
N CYS A 142 -6.31 -4.94 -0.82
CA CYS A 142 -6.79 -4.29 0.38
C CYS A 142 -8.21 -3.78 0.22
N LEU A 143 -8.53 -3.09 -0.89
CA LEU A 143 -9.89 -2.64 -1.20
C LEU A 143 -10.89 -3.81 -1.22
N ASN A 144 -10.55 -4.89 -1.92
CA ASN A 144 -11.40 -6.08 -1.99
C ASN A 144 -11.59 -6.73 -0.60
N THR A 145 -10.56 -6.69 0.26
CA THR A 145 -10.68 -7.18 1.64
C THR A 145 -11.64 -6.29 2.44
N ILE A 146 -11.53 -4.96 2.34
CA ILE A 146 -12.45 -4.03 3.02
C ILE A 146 -13.89 -4.28 2.56
N VAL A 147 -14.14 -4.34 1.25
CA VAL A 147 -15.47 -4.60 0.68
C VAL A 147 -16.05 -5.88 1.26
N GLN A 148 -15.32 -6.99 1.23
CA GLN A 148 -15.78 -8.27 1.78
C GLN A 148 -16.10 -8.20 3.28
N MET A 149 -15.32 -7.45 4.05
CA MET A 149 -15.57 -7.31 5.50
C MET A 149 -16.78 -6.43 5.77
N VAL A 150 -16.93 -5.32 5.02
CA VAL A 150 -18.06 -4.40 5.17
C VAL A 150 -19.37 -5.07 4.73
N ASP A 151 -19.37 -5.88 3.68
CA ASP A 151 -20.56 -6.64 3.26
C ASP A 151 -21.04 -7.58 4.38
N ARG A 152 -20.12 -8.30 5.05
CA ARG A 152 -20.46 -9.14 6.22
C ARG A 152 -20.98 -8.33 7.41
N ILE A 153 -20.41 -7.13 7.64
CA ILE A 153 -20.88 -6.21 8.68
C ILE A 153 -22.27 -5.67 8.32
N ARG A 154 -22.53 -5.42 7.05
CA ARG A 154 -23.83 -4.96 6.56
C ARG A 154 -24.95 -5.94 6.90
N ASP A 155 -24.75 -7.24 6.67
CA ASP A 155 -25.73 -8.28 6.97
C ASP A 155 -26.24 -8.19 8.42
N THR A 156 -25.31 -8.02 9.36
CA THR A 156 -25.68 -7.89 10.78
C THR A 156 -26.23 -6.50 11.13
N SER A 157 -25.74 -5.43 10.49
CA SER A 157 -26.24 -4.07 10.68
C SER A 157 -27.69 -3.95 10.22
N GLU A 158 -28.04 -4.57 9.10
CA GLU A 158 -29.39 -4.63 8.57
C GLU A 158 -30.31 -5.46 9.47
N SER A 159 -29.86 -6.61 9.95
CA SER A 159 -30.65 -7.50 10.81
C SER A 159 -31.04 -6.88 12.16
N HIS A 160 -30.33 -5.84 12.60
CA HIS A 160 -30.52 -5.21 13.90
C HIS A 160 -30.86 -3.72 13.84
N ASP A 161 -31.10 -3.18 12.65
CA ASP A 161 -31.36 -1.74 12.44
C ASP A 161 -30.25 -0.83 13.04
N ARG A 162 -28.98 -1.16 12.77
CA ARG A 162 -27.81 -0.53 13.39
C ARG A 162 -27.04 0.39 12.43
N CYS A 163 -26.28 1.29 13.03
CA CYS A 163 -25.19 1.98 12.35
C CYS A 163 -23.85 1.31 12.72
N THR A 164 -23.05 0.96 11.71
CA THR A 164 -21.66 0.53 11.97
C THR A 164 -20.67 1.54 11.42
N VAL A 165 -19.81 2.02 12.29
CA VAL A 165 -18.69 2.91 11.96
C VAL A 165 -17.45 2.04 11.78
N VAL A 166 -16.97 1.94 10.55
CA VAL A 166 -15.88 1.05 10.17
C VAL A 166 -14.61 1.86 9.92
N GLU A 167 -13.56 1.57 10.72
CA GLU A 167 -12.25 2.17 10.52
C GLU A 167 -11.42 1.33 9.56
N VAL A 168 -10.86 2.01 8.56
CA VAL A 168 -9.97 1.41 7.56
C VAL A 168 -8.58 2.03 7.64
N MET A 169 -7.56 1.26 7.26
CA MET A 169 -6.18 1.72 7.19
C MET A 169 -6.00 2.79 6.10
N GLY A 170 -4.80 3.24 5.86
CA GLY A 170 -4.44 4.27 4.89
C GLY A 170 -3.44 5.26 5.47
N ARG A 171 -3.04 5.09 6.75
CA ARG A 171 -2.09 5.92 7.46
C ARG A 171 -2.58 7.38 7.53
N GLY A 172 -1.97 8.30 6.78
CA GLY A 172 -2.37 9.70 6.71
C GLY A 172 -3.13 10.07 5.42
N ALA A 173 -3.60 9.08 4.66
CA ALA A 173 -4.28 9.27 3.39
C ALA A 173 -5.66 8.59 3.37
N GLY A 174 -6.62 9.21 2.73
CA GLY A 174 -8.01 8.79 2.66
C GLY A 174 -8.37 7.88 1.47
N TYR A 175 -7.41 7.42 0.65
CA TYR A 175 -7.69 6.64 -0.55
C TYR A 175 -8.50 5.37 -0.28
N LEU A 176 -8.06 4.56 0.70
CA LEU A 176 -8.78 3.34 1.07
C LEU A 176 -10.19 3.63 1.57
N ALA A 177 -10.35 4.67 2.40
CA ALA A 177 -11.65 5.06 2.93
C ALA A 177 -12.59 5.55 1.82
N LEU A 178 -12.10 6.40 0.93
CA LEU A 178 -12.89 6.95 -0.17
C LEU A 178 -13.35 5.87 -1.14
N GLU A 179 -12.42 5.13 -1.73
CA GLU A 179 -12.77 4.14 -2.76
C GLU A 179 -13.57 2.96 -2.18
N SER A 180 -13.21 2.48 -0.98
CA SER A 180 -14.02 1.43 -0.35
C SER A 180 -15.40 1.95 0.06
N GLY A 181 -15.50 3.19 0.53
CA GLY A 181 -16.77 3.82 0.89
C GLY A 181 -17.70 3.96 -0.30
N ILE A 182 -17.19 4.35 -1.47
CA ILE A 182 -17.94 4.33 -2.74
C ILE A 182 -18.37 2.90 -3.08
N ALA A 183 -17.45 1.96 -3.05
CA ALA A 183 -17.69 0.57 -3.44
C ALA A 183 -18.74 -0.14 -2.59
N VAL A 184 -18.84 0.21 -1.30
CA VAL A 184 -19.84 -0.37 -0.39
C VAL A 184 -21.10 0.49 -0.22
N GLY A 185 -21.21 1.63 -0.90
CA GLY A 185 -22.36 2.54 -0.73
C GLY A 185 -22.48 3.03 0.70
N ALA A 186 -21.39 3.54 1.27
CA ALA A 186 -21.38 4.06 2.63
C ALA A 186 -22.26 5.30 2.76
N THR A 187 -22.93 5.44 3.91
CA THR A 187 -23.77 6.61 4.22
C THR A 187 -22.94 7.87 4.35
N SER A 188 -21.73 7.75 4.93
CA SER A 188 -20.77 8.83 5.06
C SER A 188 -19.35 8.27 5.03
N ILE A 189 -18.41 9.09 4.55
CA ILE A 189 -16.99 8.75 4.46
C ILE A 189 -16.20 9.89 5.08
N LEU A 190 -15.34 9.59 6.05
CA LEU A 190 -14.45 10.56 6.67
C LEU A 190 -13.00 10.28 6.27
N VAL A 191 -12.35 11.29 5.73
CA VAL A 191 -10.95 11.25 5.25
C VAL A 191 -10.15 12.39 5.86
N PRO A 192 -8.84 12.22 6.11
CA PRO A 192 -8.03 13.26 6.75
C PRO A 192 -7.81 14.49 5.87
N GLU A 193 -8.02 14.40 4.56
CA GLU A 193 -7.84 15.49 3.59
C GLU A 193 -9.00 16.50 3.61
N VAL A 194 -10.14 16.16 4.21
CA VAL A 194 -11.34 17.00 4.24
C VAL A 194 -11.73 17.30 5.69
N GLU A 195 -11.94 18.57 5.98
CA GLU A 195 -12.49 18.98 7.27
C GLU A 195 -13.94 18.49 7.41
N TYR A 196 -14.22 17.78 8.48
CA TYR A 196 -15.52 17.18 8.73
C TYR A 196 -16.18 17.75 10.01
N ASP A 197 -17.51 17.74 9.99
CA ASP A 197 -18.35 18.01 11.15
C ASP A 197 -19.31 16.82 11.35
N ILE A 198 -19.27 16.20 12.53
CA ILE A 198 -20.05 14.98 12.80
C ILE A 198 -21.57 15.26 12.68
N GLU A 199 -22.04 16.44 13.12
CA GLU A 199 -23.46 16.80 13.04
C GLU A 199 -23.89 16.95 11.57
N ARG A 200 -23.15 17.72 10.79
CA ARG A 200 -23.47 17.99 9.38
C ARG A 200 -23.29 16.73 8.51
N ASP A 201 -22.15 16.06 8.63
CA ASP A 201 -21.70 15.07 7.65
C ASP A 201 -22.20 13.64 7.95
N ILE A 202 -22.65 13.38 9.19
CA ILE A 202 -23.12 12.05 9.59
C ILE A 202 -24.52 12.14 10.19
N ILE A 203 -24.71 12.87 11.27
CA ILE A 203 -25.96 12.84 12.05
C ILE A 203 -27.14 13.38 11.24
N ALA A 204 -26.98 14.55 10.61
CA ALA A 204 -28.01 15.15 9.77
C ALA A 204 -28.41 14.21 8.61
N ARG A 205 -27.44 13.53 7.99
CA ARG A 205 -27.67 12.57 6.91
C ARG A 205 -28.42 11.34 7.41
N ILE A 206 -28.04 10.76 8.54
CA ILE A 206 -28.76 9.62 9.13
C ILE A 206 -30.20 10.01 9.41
N ARG A 207 -30.46 11.17 10.02
CA ARG A 207 -31.82 11.67 10.30
C ARG A 207 -32.65 11.87 9.03
N GLU A 208 -32.02 12.35 7.95
CA GLU A 208 -32.66 12.47 6.64
C GLU A 208 -33.05 11.12 6.06
N PHE A 209 -32.14 10.16 6.07
CA PHE A 209 -32.41 8.81 5.55
C PHE A 209 -33.41 8.02 6.39
N GLN A 210 -33.45 8.25 7.70
CA GLN A 210 -34.51 7.68 8.54
C GLN A 210 -35.93 8.09 8.08
N LYS A 211 -36.09 9.32 7.55
CA LYS A 211 -37.38 9.79 7.00
C LYS A 211 -37.77 9.02 5.74
N THR A 212 -36.84 8.45 5.00
CA THR A 212 -37.10 7.59 3.82
C THR A 212 -37.37 6.14 4.18
N GLY A 213 -37.27 5.79 5.47
CA GLY A 213 -37.47 4.41 5.96
C GLY A 213 -36.17 3.58 6.03
N LYS A 214 -35.00 4.16 5.75
CA LYS A 214 -33.70 3.49 5.92
C LYS A 214 -33.40 3.33 7.40
N ARG A 215 -33.01 2.13 7.83
CA ARG A 215 -32.84 1.77 9.24
C ARG A 215 -31.41 1.34 9.59
N HIS A 216 -30.60 0.95 8.62
CA HIS A 216 -29.21 0.56 8.83
C HIS A 216 -28.25 1.48 8.08
N PHE A 217 -27.05 1.70 8.64
CA PHE A 217 -26.11 2.70 8.13
C PHE A 217 -24.67 2.17 8.23
N ILE A 218 -23.87 2.49 7.24
CA ILE A 218 -22.42 2.24 7.23
C ILE A 218 -21.70 3.58 7.11
N VAL A 219 -20.79 3.84 8.04
CA VAL A 219 -19.90 5.00 7.99
C VAL A 219 -18.48 4.49 7.87
N ILE A 220 -17.75 4.92 6.86
CA ILE A 220 -16.33 4.58 6.70
C ILE A 220 -15.45 5.71 7.23
N VAL A 221 -14.47 5.37 8.04
CA VAL A 221 -13.54 6.32 8.66
C VAL A 221 -12.11 5.89 8.36
N ALA A 222 -11.31 6.78 7.77
CA ALA A 222 -9.87 6.55 7.63
C ALA A 222 -9.18 6.58 8.99
N GLU A 223 -8.20 5.69 9.24
CA GLU A 223 -7.45 5.66 10.51
C GLU A 223 -6.79 7.02 10.85
N GLY A 224 -6.44 7.80 9.83
CA GLY A 224 -5.87 9.14 9.99
C GLY A 224 -6.82 10.17 10.59
N VAL A 225 -8.12 9.92 10.52
CA VAL A 225 -9.17 10.73 11.20
C VAL A 225 -9.24 10.35 12.68
N GLY A 226 -9.23 9.05 12.98
CA GLY A 226 -9.34 8.53 14.36
C GLY A 226 -10.71 8.71 14.99
N GLY A 227 -10.81 8.42 16.30
CA GLY A 227 -12.03 8.70 17.08
C GLY A 227 -13.24 7.82 16.73
N THR A 228 -13.06 6.69 16.09
CA THR A 228 -14.14 5.83 15.55
C THR A 228 -15.15 5.40 16.62
N ALA A 229 -14.68 5.08 17.83
CA ALA A 229 -15.55 4.68 18.93
C ALA A 229 -16.38 5.86 19.49
N GLU A 230 -15.79 7.04 19.56
CA GLU A 230 -16.44 8.30 19.97
C GLU A 230 -17.48 8.73 18.95
N ILE A 231 -17.17 8.61 17.66
CA ILE A 231 -18.11 8.88 16.56
C ILE A 231 -19.34 7.97 16.68
N ALA A 232 -19.14 6.66 16.89
CA ALA A 232 -20.26 5.71 17.07
C ALA A 232 -21.15 6.09 18.26
N LYS A 233 -20.55 6.41 19.42
CA LYS A 233 -21.32 6.85 20.61
C LYS A 233 -22.11 8.13 20.35
N LYS A 234 -21.53 9.09 19.65
CA LYS A 234 -22.21 10.35 19.33
C LYS A 234 -23.38 10.13 18.37
N ILE A 235 -23.23 9.26 17.36
CA ILE A 235 -24.31 8.88 16.44
C ILE A 235 -25.48 8.26 17.24
N GLU A 236 -25.19 7.30 18.13
CA GLU A 236 -26.21 6.66 18.95
C GLU A 236 -26.95 7.65 19.84
N ALA A 237 -26.23 8.52 20.51
CA ALA A 237 -26.81 9.53 21.41
C ALA A 237 -27.73 10.53 20.67
N GLU A 238 -27.36 10.96 19.47
CA GLU A 238 -28.03 12.01 18.72
C GLU A 238 -29.15 11.49 17.79
N THR A 239 -29.07 10.26 17.33
CA THR A 239 -30.03 9.69 16.35
C THR A 239 -30.93 8.61 16.95
N GLY A 240 -30.57 8.06 18.10
CA GLY A 240 -31.23 6.88 18.69
C GLY A 240 -30.95 5.55 17.94
N VAL A 241 -30.12 5.57 16.90
CA VAL A 241 -29.72 4.36 16.18
C VAL A 241 -28.59 3.68 16.95
N GLU A 242 -28.80 2.43 17.37
CA GLU A 242 -27.74 1.64 18.01
C GLU A 242 -26.50 1.61 17.11
N SER A 243 -25.35 2.05 17.63
CA SER A 243 -24.15 2.27 16.83
C SER A 243 -22.97 1.48 17.36
N ARG A 244 -22.18 0.86 16.47
CA ARG A 244 -21.00 0.06 16.79
C ARG A 244 -19.80 0.52 16.00
N ALA A 245 -18.64 0.59 16.66
CA ALA A 245 -17.37 0.80 16.01
C ALA A 245 -16.69 -0.54 15.66
N THR A 246 -16.14 -0.64 14.47
CA THR A 246 -15.37 -1.81 14.03
C THR A 246 -14.08 -1.33 13.39
N VAL A 247 -12.93 -1.67 13.98
CA VAL A 247 -11.61 -1.40 13.42
C VAL A 247 -11.15 -2.63 12.68
N LEU A 248 -11.02 -2.55 11.34
CA LEU A 248 -10.58 -3.69 10.52
C LEU A 248 -9.13 -4.07 10.78
N GLY A 249 -8.27 -3.08 10.97
CA GLY A 249 -6.87 -3.30 11.33
C GLY A 249 -6.08 -4.14 10.31
N HIS A 250 -5.17 -4.99 10.81
CA HIS A 250 -4.19 -5.70 10.00
C HIS A 250 -4.72 -6.77 9.05
N VAL A 251 -5.99 -7.18 9.12
CA VAL A 251 -6.59 -8.07 8.11
C VAL A 251 -6.51 -7.48 6.70
N GLN A 252 -6.45 -6.16 6.61
CA GLN A 252 -6.32 -5.41 5.37
C GLN A 252 -4.95 -5.58 4.69
N ARG A 253 -3.91 -6.02 5.40
CA ARG A 253 -2.56 -6.27 4.85
C ARG A 253 -2.37 -7.68 4.34
N GLY A 254 -3.27 -8.59 4.67
CA GLY A 254 -3.16 -10.00 4.35
C GLY A 254 -3.91 -10.40 3.09
N GLY A 255 -3.88 -11.68 2.83
CA GLY A 255 -4.63 -12.32 1.76
C GLY A 255 -3.84 -12.58 0.48
N SER A 256 -4.42 -13.41 -0.37
CA SER A 256 -3.87 -13.72 -1.68
C SER A 256 -4.07 -12.52 -2.61
N PRO A 257 -3.02 -12.02 -3.30
CA PRO A 257 -3.14 -10.85 -4.15
C PRO A 257 -4.14 -11.08 -5.28
N THR A 258 -4.92 -10.04 -5.59
CA THR A 258 -5.84 -10.04 -6.73
C THR A 258 -5.10 -10.20 -8.06
N ALA A 259 -5.84 -10.50 -9.13
CA ALA A 259 -5.25 -10.58 -10.47
C ALA A 259 -4.55 -9.26 -10.86
N ARG A 260 -5.15 -8.12 -10.49
CA ARG A 260 -4.58 -6.79 -10.78
C ARG A 260 -3.24 -6.61 -10.09
N ASP A 261 -3.16 -6.85 -8.79
CA ASP A 261 -1.90 -6.73 -8.04
C ASP A 261 -0.81 -7.68 -8.55
N ARG A 262 -1.16 -8.92 -8.92
CA ARG A 262 -0.19 -9.88 -9.49
C ARG A 262 0.34 -9.43 -10.85
N ILE A 263 -0.53 -8.95 -11.73
CA ILE A 263 -0.14 -8.50 -13.08
C ILE A 263 0.76 -7.28 -12.97
N MET A 264 0.33 -6.26 -12.22
CA MET A 264 1.09 -5.02 -12.03
C MET A 264 2.45 -5.27 -11.40
N ALA A 265 2.48 -6.02 -10.31
CA ALA A 265 3.73 -6.40 -9.63
C ALA A 265 4.68 -7.15 -10.56
N SER A 266 4.15 -8.05 -11.40
CA SER A 266 4.96 -8.80 -12.37
C SER A 266 5.54 -7.91 -13.46
N GLN A 267 4.73 -7.00 -14.00
CA GLN A 267 5.16 -6.05 -15.04
C GLN A 267 6.20 -5.07 -14.48
N MET A 268 5.96 -4.51 -13.30
CA MET A 268 6.91 -3.60 -12.64
C MET A 268 8.24 -4.29 -12.31
N GLY A 269 8.18 -5.51 -11.77
CA GLY A 269 9.38 -6.30 -11.44
C GLY A 269 10.22 -6.62 -12.68
N SER A 270 9.60 -6.98 -13.79
CA SER A 270 10.29 -7.20 -15.06
C SER A 270 10.90 -5.91 -15.60
N ARG A 271 10.14 -4.80 -15.60
CA ARG A 271 10.62 -3.48 -16.05
C ARG A 271 11.82 -2.98 -15.22
N ALA A 272 11.85 -3.26 -13.91
CA ALA A 272 12.98 -2.90 -13.07
C ALA A 272 14.28 -3.56 -13.52
N VAL A 273 14.23 -4.84 -13.87
CA VAL A 273 15.39 -5.57 -14.41
C VAL A 273 15.78 -5.01 -15.78
N ASP A 274 14.81 -4.65 -16.63
CA ASP A 274 15.07 -4.03 -17.93
C ASP A 274 15.88 -2.73 -17.79
N LEU A 275 15.47 -1.85 -16.90
CA LEU A 275 16.17 -0.59 -16.66
C LEU A 275 17.58 -0.82 -16.15
N LEU A 276 17.74 -1.66 -15.14
CA LEU A 276 19.07 -1.97 -14.60
C LEU A 276 20.00 -2.57 -15.64
N THR A 277 19.52 -3.46 -16.51
CA THR A 277 20.34 -4.06 -17.58
C THR A 277 20.75 -3.08 -18.66
N GLN A 278 19.98 -2.01 -18.87
CA GLN A 278 20.31 -0.90 -19.76
C GLN A 278 21.25 0.12 -19.10
N GLY A 279 21.69 -0.12 -17.85
CA GLY A 279 22.51 0.82 -17.09
C GLY A 279 21.71 2.00 -16.50
N ILE A 280 20.38 1.92 -16.52
CA ILE A 280 19.49 2.95 -15.99
C ILE A 280 19.16 2.59 -14.55
N GLY A 281 19.57 3.43 -13.60
CA GLY A 281 19.26 3.34 -12.17
C GLY A 281 18.54 4.59 -11.68
N ASN A 282 18.34 4.67 -10.37
CA ASN A 282 17.79 5.85 -9.69
C ASN A 282 16.38 6.22 -10.16
N ARG A 283 15.55 5.20 -10.44
CA ARG A 283 14.19 5.36 -10.93
C ARG A 283 13.17 4.76 -9.96
N VAL A 284 11.97 5.30 -9.99
CA VAL A 284 10.77 4.67 -9.40
C VAL A 284 9.85 4.28 -10.53
N ILE A 285 9.48 3.00 -10.59
CA ILE A 285 8.48 2.53 -11.55
C ILE A 285 7.10 2.89 -11.01
N SER A 286 6.26 3.35 -11.89
CA SER A 286 4.94 3.91 -11.58
C SER A 286 3.91 3.45 -12.59
N ILE A 287 2.64 3.62 -12.26
CA ILE A 287 1.53 3.53 -13.20
C ILE A 287 0.92 4.91 -13.34
N ARG A 288 0.76 5.35 -14.58
CA ARG A 288 0.02 6.55 -14.95
C ARG A 288 -0.88 6.23 -16.13
N ASP A 289 -2.16 6.54 -16.03
CA ASP A 289 -3.15 6.26 -17.06
C ASP A 289 -3.12 4.79 -17.55
N ASN A 290 -3.04 3.84 -16.62
CA ASN A 290 -2.91 2.40 -16.87
C ASN A 290 -1.65 1.99 -17.67
N LYS A 291 -0.63 2.85 -17.75
CA LYS A 291 0.65 2.55 -18.40
C LYS A 291 1.77 2.51 -17.38
N ILE A 292 2.70 1.58 -17.58
CA ILE A 292 3.93 1.55 -16.78
C ILE A 292 4.87 2.62 -17.32
N VAL A 293 5.25 3.52 -16.43
CA VAL A 293 6.22 4.60 -16.64
C VAL A 293 7.28 4.54 -15.56
N ASP A 294 8.30 5.34 -15.66
CA ASP A 294 9.30 5.49 -14.59
C ASP A 294 9.71 6.97 -14.44
N PHE A 295 9.96 7.38 -13.22
CA PHE A 295 10.40 8.72 -12.88
C PHE A 295 11.78 8.67 -12.22
N ASP A 296 12.54 9.74 -12.36
CA ASP A 296 13.73 9.95 -11.54
C ASP A 296 13.35 9.92 -10.06
N ILE A 297 14.14 9.24 -9.22
CA ILE A 297 13.81 9.04 -7.82
C ILE A 297 13.75 10.35 -7.02
N PHE A 298 14.57 11.35 -7.40
CA PHE A 298 14.56 12.66 -6.74
C PHE A 298 13.32 13.47 -7.11
N GLU A 299 12.85 13.34 -8.36
CA GLU A 299 11.60 13.94 -8.82
C GLU A 299 10.40 13.24 -8.21
N ALA A 300 10.37 11.92 -8.23
CA ALA A 300 9.29 11.11 -7.64
C ALA A 300 9.02 11.46 -6.17
N LEU A 301 10.10 11.66 -5.38
CA LEU A 301 10.01 12.01 -3.96
C LEU A 301 9.56 13.46 -3.68
N LYS A 302 9.49 14.31 -4.70
CA LYS A 302 8.99 15.71 -4.59
C LYS A 302 7.54 15.87 -5.02
N MET A 303 6.99 14.88 -5.72
CA MET A 303 5.61 14.92 -6.19
C MET A 303 4.64 14.90 -5.00
N THR A 304 3.48 15.46 -5.20
CA THR A 304 2.36 15.46 -4.25
C THR A 304 1.14 14.79 -4.88
N LYS A 305 0.34 14.13 -4.07
CA LYS A 305 -0.89 13.46 -4.47
C LYS A 305 -1.94 13.68 -3.37
N THR A 306 -3.15 13.90 -3.76
CA THR A 306 -4.31 13.98 -2.87
C THR A 306 -5.47 13.19 -3.46
N ILE A 307 -6.50 12.93 -2.68
CA ILE A 307 -7.72 12.28 -3.16
C ILE A 307 -8.40 13.12 -4.25
N ASP A 308 -9.17 12.46 -5.13
CA ASP A 308 -10.00 13.17 -6.10
C ASP A 308 -11.26 13.70 -5.40
N MET A 309 -11.41 15.02 -5.37
CA MET A 309 -12.57 15.66 -4.76
C MET A 309 -13.86 15.39 -5.53
N LYS A 310 -13.80 15.07 -6.82
CA LYS A 310 -14.98 14.65 -7.60
C LYS A 310 -15.49 13.29 -7.14
N ASP A 311 -14.60 12.35 -6.84
CA ASP A 311 -14.98 11.06 -6.28
C ASP A 311 -15.54 11.22 -4.87
N TYR A 312 -15.02 12.16 -4.09
CA TYR A 312 -15.56 12.49 -2.77
C TYR A 312 -16.99 13.07 -2.86
N GLU A 313 -17.23 13.99 -3.80
CA GLU A 313 -18.55 14.55 -4.08
C GLU A 313 -19.51 13.47 -4.60
N LEU A 314 -19.07 12.63 -5.55
CA LEU A 314 -19.83 11.49 -6.07
C LEU A 314 -20.28 10.56 -4.93
N ALA A 315 -19.38 10.23 -4.01
CA ALA A 315 -19.71 9.37 -2.87
C ALA A 315 -20.86 9.94 -2.02
N HIS A 316 -20.92 11.28 -1.89
CA HIS A 316 -22.00 11.96 -1.20
C HIS A 316 -23.31 11.93 -1.99
N GLU A 317 -23.28 12.09 -3.32
CA GLU A 317 -24.46 12.08 -4.17
C GLU A 317 -25.14 10.70 -4.23
N ILE A 318 -24.34 9.63 -4.34
CA ILE A 318 -24.89 8.26 -4.54
C ILE A 318 -25.19 7.52 -3.23
N SER A 319 -24.95 8.12 -2.08
CA SER A 319 -25.17 7.47 -0.77
C SER A 319 -26.64 7.47 -0.29
N ILE A 320 -27.52 8.01 -1.10
CA ILE A 320 -28.96 8.18 -0.80
C ILE A 320 -29.73 6.84 -0.80
#